data_699e9d879d6867439fad04eeaa69eb05
#
_entry.id   699e9d879d6867439fad04eeaa69eb05
#
_cell.length_a   1.000
_cell.length_b   1.000
_cell.length_c   1.000
_cell.angle_alpha   90.00
_cell.angle_beta   90.00
_cell.angle_gamma   90.00
#
_symmetry.space_group_name_H-M   'P 1'
#
loop_
_entity.id
_entity.type
_entity.pdbx_description
1 polymer ?
#
loop_
_entity_poly.entity_id
_entity_poly.type
_entity_poly.pdbx_seq_one_letter_code
_entity_poly.pdbx_strand_id
1 'polypeptide(L)'
;MRNFTLMILAAGFGMRMQSLTKNIPKPLLKINNSTLLTNTINFFENLGCKKFLINTHYLHENLKDYINLKHSNKNIYLIYEPQILDTGGGVKNSIMYFDSKNFLVVNADIYWDESNINDVNNFIDIIDQFESYYLLLSDQKNTIGIERSYGDFVIHNDYVRRWMEGDPVIFFSGLQILNPKIFDNFESTKFSMNKIWDKLILEKKLKAKIMKSKLFHIGDIKTFNKIIS
;
A
#
# COMPACT_ATOMS: atom_id res chain seq x y z
N MET A 1 1.74 23.70 -2.26
CA MET A 1 2.32 22.43 -1.72
C MET A 1 1.19 21.41 -1.67
N ARG A 2 1.44 20.20 -2.17
CA ARG A 2 0.47 19.09 -2.03
C ARG A 2 0.26 18.78 -0.55
N ASN A 3 -0.98 18.44 -0.19
CA ASN A 3 -1.33 18.02 1.17
C ASN A 3 -2.28 16.83 1.08
N PHE A 4 -1.80 15.65 1.41
CA PHE A 4 -2.58 14.42 1.37
C PHE A 4 -2.31 13.55 2.59
N THR A 5 -3.24 12.66 2.88
CA THR A 5 -3.14 11.64 3.91
C THR A 5 -2.76 10.30 3.26
N LEU A 6 -1.83 9.59 3.89
CA LEU A 6 -1.41 8.24 3.49
C LEU A 6 -1.77 7.24 4.58
N MET A 7 -2.43 6.16 4.19
CA MET A 7 -2.57 4.98 5.04
C MET A 7 -1.55 3.91 4.65
N ILE A 8 -0.83 3.39 5.64
CA ILE A 8 0.14 2.29 5.49
C ILE A 8 -0.48 1.03 6.09
N LEU A 9 -0.66 -0.02 5.28
CA LEU A 9 -1.19 -1.31 5.72
C LEU A 9 -0.08 -2.15 6.35
N ALA A 10 -0.06 -2.20 7.67
CA ALA A 10 1.02 -2.80 8.47
C ALA A 10 0.56 -3.87 9.48
N ALA A 11 -0.73 -4.25 9.50
CA ALA A 11 -1.30 -5.20 10.46
C ALA A 11 -0.94 -6.68 10.23
N GLY A 12 -0.32 -7.02 9.09
CA GLY A 12 -0.07 -8.40 8.67
C GLY A 12 0.95 -9.16 9.54
N PHE A 13 0.79 -10.48 9.65
CA PHE A 13 1.69 -11.35 10.42
C PHE A 13 3.10 -11.52 9.82
N GLY A 14 3.29 -11.22 8.55
CA GLY A 14 4.58 -11.38 7.88
C GLY A 14 5.08 -12.83 7.74
N MET A 15 4.18 -13.84 7.76
CA MET A 15 4.53 -15.27 7.86
C MET A 15 5.54 -15.77 6.82
N ARG A 16 5.52 -15.23 5.59
CA ARG A 16 6.47 -15.59 4.52
C ARG A 16 7.92 -15.15 4.80
N MET A 17 8.12 -14.27 5.79
CA MET A 17 9.44 -13.84 6.27
C MET A 17 10.01 -14.79 7.33
N GLN A 18 9.28 -15.83 7.75
CA GLN A 18 9.70 -16.89 8.65
C GLN A 18 10.35 -16.37 9.96
N SER A 19 11.60 -16.76 10.24
CA SER A 19 12.31 -16.39 11.47
C SER A 19 12.54 -14.89 11.61
N LEU A 20 12.61 -14.13 10.52
CA LEU A 20 12.86 -12.69 10.55
C LEU A 20 11.72 -11.90 11.20
N THR A 21 10.49 -12.43 11.13
CA THR A 21 9.31 -11.73 11.69
C THR A 21 8.76 -12.36 12.95
N LYS A 22 9.49 -13.29 13.57
CA LYS A 22 9.05 -13.91 14.84
C LYS A 22 8.93 -12.89 15.98
N ASN A 23 9.88 -11.97 16.08
CA ASN A 23 9.97 -10.99 17.16
C ASN A 23 10.00 -9.53 16.65
N ILE A 24 9.99 -9.34 15.34
CA ILE A 24 10.06 -8.02 14.69
C ILE A 24 8.95 -7.95 13.66
N PRO A 25 8.01 -7.00 13.71
CA PRO A 25 6.99 -6.90 12.67
C PRO A 25 7.63 -6.56 11.32
N LYS A 26 7.12 -7.14 10.24
CA LYS A 26 7.67 -7.01 8.88
C LYS A 26 8.01 -5.57 8.47
N PRO A 27 7.18 -4.55 8.79
CA PRO A 27 7.50 -3.16 8.47
C PRO A 27 8.77 -2.61 9.13
N LEU A 28 9.25 -3.26 10.21
CA LEU A 28 10.49 -2.88 10.90
C LEU A 28 11.74 -3.65 10.43
N LEU A 29 11.63 -4.49 9.42
CA LEU A 29 12.80 -5.09 8.77
C LEU A 29 13.63 -4.00 8.09
N LYS A 30 14.95 -4.08 8.22
CA LYS A 30 15.89 -3.07 7.72
C LYS A 30 16.38 -3.40 6.32
N ILE A 31 16.34 -2.42 5.43
CA ILE A 31 17.00 -2.39 4.13
C ILE A 31 17.88 -1.14 4.11
N ASN A 32 19.16 -1.28 3.78
CA ASN A 32 20.10 -0.16 3.69
C ASN A 32 20.07 0.77 4.92
N ASN A 33 20.18 0.19 6.13
CA ASN A 33 20.17 0.91 7.41
C ASN A 33 18.86 1.62 7.80
N SER A 34 17.79 1.50 7.01
CA SER A 34 16.47 2.04 7.33
C SER A 34 15.43 0.91 7.38
N THR A 35 14.39 1.06 8.18
CA THR A 35 13.28 0.11 8.15
C THR A 35 12.38 0.36 6.93
N LEU A 36 11.67 -0.67 6.46
CA LEU A 36 10.67 -0.51 5.41
C LEU A 36 9.66 0.60 5.76
N LEU A 37 9.22 0.64 7.01
CA LEU A 37 8.29 1.67 7.49
C LEU A 37 8.89 3.06 7.42
N THR A 38 10.12 3.27 7.90
CA THR A 38 10.80 4.57 7.84
C THR A 38 11.06 4.99 6.39
N ASN A 39 11.46 4.04 5.53
CA ASN A 39 11.60 4.30 4.10
C ASN A 39 10.29 4.82 3.50
N THR A 40 9.17 4.13 3.74
CA THR A 40 7.85 4.55 3.25
C THR A 40 7.45 5.93 3.79
N ILE A 41 7.59 6.17 5.11
CA ILE A 41 7.25 7.45 5.73
C ILE A 41 8.06 8.58 5.09
N ASN A 42 9.40 8.45 5.02
CA ASN A 42 10.26 9.50 4.48
C ASN A 42 10.01 9.74 2.98
N PHE A 43 9.82 8.68 2.20
CA PHE A 43 9.52 8.79 0.78
C PHE A 43 8.25 9.62 0.53
N PHE A 44 7.14 9.27 1.18
CA PHE A 44 5.88 9.99 0.97
C PHE A 44 5.84 11.37 1.65
N GLU A 45 6.56 11.58 2.75
CA GLU A 45 6.73 12.90 3.37
C GLU A 45 7.41 13.87 2.39
N ASN A 46 8.49 13.43 1.72
CA ASN A 46 9.18 14.21 0.69
C ASN A 46 8.28 14.56 -0.50
N LEU A 47 7.25 13.74 -0.79
CA LEU A 47 6.25 13.99 -1.83
C LEU A 47 5.07 14.85 -1.35
N GLY A 48 5.08 15.28 -0.10
CA GLY A 48 4.07 16.19 0.46
C GLY A 48 3.02 15.56 1.37
N CYS A 49 3.17 14.29 1.76
CA CYS A 49 2.31 13.69 2.78
C CYS A 49 2.44 14.42 4.11
N LYS A 50 1.30 14.80 4.71
CA LYS A 50 1.26 15.56 5.98
C LYS A 50 0.67 14.77 7.15
N LYS A 51 0.02 13.64 6.87
CA LYS A 51 -0.61 12.80 7.88
C LYS A 51 -0.49 11.34 7.48
N PHE A 52 -0.03 10.52 8.42
CA PHE A 52 0.11 9.07 8.22
C PHE A 52 -0.86 8.34 9.14
N LEU A 53 -1.60 7.38 8.59
CA LEU A 53 -2.39 6.42 9.33
C LEU A 53 -1.73 5.05 9.14
N ILE A 54 -1.51 4.31 10.22
CA ILE A 54 -0.85 3.01 10.17
C ILE A 54 -1.71 2.02 10.95
N ASN A 55 -2.34 1.07 10.27
CA ASN A 55 -3.04 0.00 10.98
C ASN A 55 -2.04 -1.03 11.51
N THR A 56 -2.32 -1.53 12.67
CA THR A 56 -1.42 -2.45 13.39
C THR A 56 -2.21 -3.57 14.06
N HIS A 57 -1.65 -4.75 14.11
CA HIS A 57 -2.18 -5.91 14.83
C HIS A 57 -1.03 -6.73 15.44
N TYR A 58 -0.32 -7.48 14.60
CA TYR A 58 0.79 -8.31 15.01
C TYR A 58 1.96 -7.44 15.53
N LEU A 59 2.44 -7.75 16.74
CA LEU A 59 3.53 -7.03 17.41
C LEU A 59 3.30 -5.50 17.46
N HIS A 60 2.06 -5.08 17.76
CA HIS A 60 1.63 -3.68 17.83
C HIS A 60 2.58 -2.83 18.71
N GLU A 61 2.94 -3.30 19.91
CA GLU A 61 3.78 -2.51 20.83
C GLU A 61 5.17 -2.24 20.23
N ASN A 62 5.75 -3.18 19.49
CA ASN A 62 7.03 -2.94 18.81
C ASN A 62 6.93 -1.81 17.77
N LEU A 63 5.82 -1.74 17.00
CA LEU A 63 5.58 -0.65 16.05
C LEU A 63 5.37 0.68 16.77
N LYS A 64 4.58 0.68 17.83
CA LYS A 64 4.30 1.86 18.65
C LYS A 64 5.58 2.44 19.28
N ASP A 65 6.40 1.59 19.91
CA ASP A 65 7.67 2.01 20.50
C ASP A 65 8.63 2.57 19.44
N TYR A 66 8.68 1.91 18.28
CA TYR A 66 9.51 2.38 17.18
C TYR A 66 9.07 3.76 16.66
N ILE A 67 7.77 3.97 16.45
CA ILE A 67 7.22 5.27 16.01
C ILE A 67 7.51 6.35 17.05
N ASN A 68 7.28 6.09 18.31
CA ASN A 68 7.56 7.04 19.40
C ASN A 68 9.05 7.42 19.46
N LEU A 69 9.94 6.45 19.23
CA LEU A 69 11.39 6.69 19.28
C LEU A 69 11.92 7.43 18.04
N LYS A 70 11.43 7.08 16.85
CA LYS A 70 12.04 7.53 15.58
C LYS A 70 11.24 8.59 14.84
N HIS A 71 9.96 8.74 15.12
CA HIS A 71 9.02 9.56 14.35
C HIS A 71 8.08 10.39 15.25
N SER A 72 8.45 10.65 16.52
CA SER A 72 7.62 11.38 17.49
C SER A 72 7.25 12.81 17.06
N ASN A 73 8.02 13.40 16.14
CA ASN A 73 7.78 14.73 15.58
C ASN A 73 6.88 14.74 14.34
N LYS A 74 6.41 13.57 13.89
CA LYS A 74 5.57 13.43 12.69
C LYS A 74 4.11 13.23 13.07
N ASN A 75 3.21 13.64 12.19
CA ASN A 75 1.77 13.46 12.35
C ASN A 75 1.36 12.04 11.97
N ILE A 76 1.57 11.09 12.89
CA ILE A 76 1.32 9.65 12.70
C ILE A 76 0.28 9.16 13.69
N TYR A 77 -0.76 8.48 13.20
CA TYR A 77 -1.78 7.82 13.99
C TYR A 77 -1.67 6.31 13.84
N LEU A 78 -1.46 5.61 14.94
CA LEU A 78 -1.51 4.14 14.98
C LEU A 78 -2.95 3.70 15.26
N ILE A 79 -3.48 2.84 14.39
CA ILE A 79 -4.85 2.31 14.50
C ILE A 79 -4.74 0.82 14.82
N TYR A 80 -4.92 0.50 16.08
CA TYR A 80 -4.83 -0.88 16.55
C TYR A 80 -6.07 -1.69 16.17
N GLU A 81 -5.85 -2.86 15.59
CA GLU A 81 -6.88 -3.85 15.27
C GLU A 81 -6.79 -5.00 16.30
N PRO A 82 -7.72 -5.09 17.28
CA PRO A 82 -7.74 -6.22 18.24
C PRO A 82 -7.88 -7.58 17.54
N GLN A 83 -8.55 -7.60 16.40
CA GLN A 83 -8.64 -8.72 15.47
C GLN A 83 -8.24 -8.22 14.09
N ILE A 84 -7.48 -9.02 13.35
CA ILE A 84 -7.07 -8.66 12.00
C ILE A 84 -8.29 -8.51 11.08
N LEU A 85 -8.41 -7.35 10.45
CA LEU A 85 -9.57 -6.98 9.62
C LEU A 85 -9.38 -7.25 8.14
N ASP A 86 -8.19 -7.73 7.73
CA ASP A 86 -7.74 -7.81 6.34
C ASP A 86 -7.63 -6.41 5.71
N THR A 87 -7.16 -6.32 4.46
CA THR A 87 -6.78 -5.05 3.83
C THR A 87 -7.94 -4.07 3.67
N GLY A 88 -9.10 -4.53 3.21
CA GLY A 88 -10.29 -3.70 3.04
C GLY A 88 -10.92 -3.28 4.37
N GLY A 89 -11.00 -4.21 5.32
CA GLY A 89 -11.51 -3.93 6.66
C GLY A 89 -10.63 -2.95 7.42
N GLY A 90 -9.29 -3.07 7.31
CA GLY A 90 -8.34 -2.14 7.90
C GLY A 90 -8.50 -0.71 7.36
N VAL A 91 -8.66 -0.55 6.04
CA VAL A 91 -8.95 0.77 5.46
C VAL A 91 -10.29 1.31 5.95
N LYS A 92 -11.34 0.51 5.92
CA LYS A 92 -12.67 0.92 6.41
C LYS A 92 -12.64 1.37 7.86
N ASN A 93 -11.95 0.63 8.73
CA ASN A 93 -11.80 0.97 10.16
C ASN A 93 -11.08 2.31 10.38
N SER A 94 -10.33 2.77 9.39
CA SER A 94 -9.52 3.99 9.47
C SER A 94 -10.21 5.22 8.86
N ILE A 95 -11.38 5.07 8.24
CA ILE A 95 -12.03 6.14 7.45
C ILE A 95 -12.28 7.41 8.26
N MET A 96 -12.69 7.28 9.52
CA MET A 96 -12.97 8.43 10.40
C MET A 96 -11.75 9.33 10.66
N TYR A 97 -10.54 8.85 10.36
CA TYR A 97 -9.30 9.60 10.54
C TYR A 97 -8.85 10.36 9.28
N PHE A 98 -9.53 10.20 8.14
CA PHE A 98 -9.19 10.92 6.92
C PHE A 98 -9.87 12.29 6.87
N ASP A 99 -9.07 13.32 6.61
CA ASP A 99 -9.54 14.72 6.51
C ASP A 99 -9.90 15.10 5.07
N SER A 100 -9.49 14.29 4.09
CA SER A 100 -9.62 14.56 2.66
C SER A 100 -10.68 13.67 1.99
N LYS A 101 -11.20 14.15 0.87
CA LYS A 101 -12.16 13.37 0.07
C LYS A 101 -11.52 12.14 -0.55
N ASN A 102 -10.29 12.25 -1.05
CA ASN A 102 -9.49 11.14 -1.55
C ASN A 102 -8.25 10.97 -0.70
N PHE A 103 -7.74 9.75 -0.59
CA PHE A 103 -6.56 9.41 0.19
C PHE A 103 -5.75 8.31 -0.49
N LEU A 104 -4.49 8.21 -0.11
CA LEU A 104 -3.60 7.15 -0.56
C LEU A 104 -3.60 5.99 0.43
N VAL A 105 -3.50 4.79 -0.09
CA VAL A 105 -3.24 3.56 0.69
C VAL A 105 -2.04 2.85 0.09
N VAL A 106 -1.09 2.48 0.93
CA VAL A 106 0.12 1.75 0.53
C VAL A 106 0.33 0.51 1.39
N ASN A 107 0.84 -0.55 0.78
CA ASN A 107 1.28 -1.74 1.50
C ASN A 107 2.65 -1.48 2.15
N ALA A 108 2.83 -1.90 3.40
CA ALA A 108 4.07 -1.71 4.16
C ALA A 108 5.25 -2.59 3.68
N ASP A 109 5.05 -3.46 2.70
CA ASP A 109 6.05 -4.37 2.17
C ASP A 109 6.61 -3.98 0.80
N ILE A 110 6.41 -2.73 0.40
CA ILE A 110 7.03 -2.16 -0.78
C ILE A 110 8.23 -1.30 -0.34
N TYR A 111 9.37 -1.51 -0.98
CA TYR A 111 10.54 -0.64 -0.81
C TYR A 111 10.54 0.42 -1.92
N TRP A 112 10.48 1.67 -1.51
CA TRP A 112 10.47 2.84 -2.38
C TRP A 112 11.86 3.47 -2.44
N ASP A 113 12.34 3.79 -3.65
CA ASP A 113 13.60 4.49 -3.88
C ASP A 113 13.42 5.73 -4.78
N GLU A 114 14.51 6.44 -5.03
CA GLU A 114 14.48 7.67 -5.82
C GLU A 114 13.97 7.46 -7.26
N SER A 115 14.14 6.27 -7.84
CA SER A 115 13.65 5.97 -9.19
C SER A 115 12.12 6.00 -9.28
N ASN A 116 11.42 5.81 -8.16
CA ASN A 116 9.97 5.81 -8.09
C ASN A 116 9.35 7.22 -8.01
N ILE A 117 10.15 8.26 -7.71
CA ILE A 117 9.66 9.62 -7.43
C ILE A 117 8.76 10.15 -8.55
N ASN A 118 9.18 10.03 -9.80
CA ASN A 118 8.42 10.56 -10.94
C ASN A 118 7.09 9.82 -11.14
N ASP A 119 7.09 8.50 -11.07
CA ASP A 119 5.87 7.70 -11.24
C ASP A 119 4.86 7.97 -10.12
N VAL A 120 5.34 8.01 -8.86
CA VAL A 120 4.48 8.27 -7.71
C VAL A 120 4.00 9.71 -7.68
N ASN A 121 4.82 10.70 -8.05
CA ASN A 121 4.39 12.09 -8.20
C ASN A 121 3.25 12.23 -9.21
N ASN A 122 3.42 11.66 -10.42
CA ASN A 122 2.38 11.68 -11.45
C ASN A 122 1.11 10.96 -10.99
N PHE A 123 1.25 9.96 -10.13
CA PHE A 123 0.11 9.26 -9.56
C PHE A 123 -0.58 10.09 -8.46
N ILE A 124 0.16 10.82 -7.64
CA ILE A 124 -0.40 11.72 -6.63
C ILE A 124 -1.13 12.90 -7.28
N ASP A 125 -0.70 13.40 -8.45
CA ASP A 125 -1.32 14.53 -9.14
C ASP A 125 -2.79 14.30 -9.50
N ILE A 126 -3.23 13.06 -9.55
CA ILE A 126 -4.64 12.73 -9.83
C ILE A 126 -5.50 12.60 -8.57
N ILE A 127 -4.94 12.79 -7.36
CA ILE A 127 -5.68 12.56 -6.10
C ILE A 127 -6.87 13.51 -5.92
N ASP A 128 -6.78 14.72 -6.44
CA ASP A 128 -7.82 15.75 -6.29
C ASP A 128 -8.97 15.62 -7.32
N GLN A 129 -8.92 14.63 -8.21
CA GLN A 129 -10.03 14.35 -9.12
C GLN A 129 -11.23 13.84 -8.31
N PHE A 130 -12.43 14.27 -8.70
CA PHE A 130 -13.66 13.90 -8.02
C PHE A 130 -13.88 12.38 -8.01
N GLU A 131 -14.13 11.81 -6.82
CA GLU A 131 -14.39 10.37 -6.62
C GLU A 131 -13.40 9.46 -7.34
N SER A 132 -12.10 9.64 -7.07
CA SER A 132 -11.05 8.91 -7.74
C SER A 132 -10.79 7.55 -7.10
N TYR A 133 -10.75 6.52 -7.95
CA TYR A 133 -10.35 5.15 -7.60
C TYR A 133 -9.30 4.68 -8.59
N TYR A 134 -8.04 4.71 -8.16
CA TYR A 134 -6.92 4.38 -9.02
C TYR A 134 -5.98 3.37 -8.36
N LEU A 135 -5.45 2.46 -9.17
CA LEU A 135 -4.34 1.58 -8.82
C LEU A 135 -3.07 2.05 -9.52
N LEU A 136 -1.94 2.01 -8.82
CA LEU A 136 -0.64 2.04 -9.46
C LEU A 136 -0.24 0.59 -9.75
N LEU A 137 0.08 0.30 -11.01
CA LEU A 137 0.42 -1.04 -11.50
C LEU A 137 1.87 -1.07 -11.96
N SER A 138 2.46 -2.26 -12.01
CA SER A 138 3.83 -2.49 -12.52
C SER A 138 3.85 -3.68 -13.48
N ASP A 139 4.56 -3.53 -14.59
CA ASP A 139 4.82 -4.64 -15.52
C ASP A 139 5.69 -5.72 -14.87
N GLN A 140 5.54 -6.97 -15.30
CA GLN A 140 6.36 -8.09 -14.82
C GLN A 140 7.86 -7.81 -14.93
N LYS A 141 8.32 -7.23 -16.05
CA LYS A 141 9.74 -6.93 -16.29
C LYS A 141 10.34 -5.91 -15.30
N ASN A 142 9.52 -5.03 -14.76
CA ASN A 142 9.90 -3.99 -13.80
C ASN A 142 9.62 -4.41 -12.35
N THR A 143 9.05 -5.59 -12.11
CA THR A 143 8.66 -6.04 -10.78
C THR A 143 9.67 -7.04 -10.23
N ILE A 144 10.19 -6.77 -9.03
CA ILE A 144 11.10 -7.63 -8.28
C ILE A 144 10.37 -8.12 -7.03
N GLY A 145 10.41 -9.44 -6.78
CA GLY A 145 9.82 -10.07 -5.60
C GLY A 145 8.40 -10.60 -5.79
N ILE A 146 7.90 -10.62 -7.03
CA ILE A 146 6.68 -11.35 -7.38
C ILE A 146 7.04 -12.31 -8.52
N GLU A 147 7.12 -13.59 -8.19
CA GLU A 147 7.50 -14.67 -9.14
C GLU A 147 6.27 -15.54 -9.42
N ARG A 148 5.37 -15.08 -10.30
CA ARG A 148 4.22 -15.85 -10.77
C ARG A 148 3.93 -15.52 -12.23
N SER A 149 3.31 -16.47 -12.96
CA SER A 149 3.00 -16.38 -14.39
C SER A 149 1.68 -15.68 -14.70
N TYR A 150 0.94 -15.22 -13.70
CA TYR A 150 -0.35 -14.53 -13.85
C TYR A 150 -0.34 -13.17 -13.16
N GLY A 151 -1.04 -12.20 -13.75
CA GLY A 151 -1.15 -10.84 -13.24
C GLY A 151 -2.30 -10.66 -12.24
N ASP A 152 -2.45 -9.42 -11.76
CA ASP A 152 -3.60 -9.02 -10.94
C ASP A 152 -4.67 -8.38 -11.79
N PHE A 153 -4.26 -7.49 -12.69
CA PHE A 153 -5.14 -6.61 -13.44
C PHE A 153 -4.63 -6.34 -14.85
N VAL A 154 -5.53 -5.85 -15.69
CA VAL A 154 -5.24 -5.31 -17.03
C VAL A 154 -6.02 -4.03 -17.23
N ILE A 155 -5.45 -3.06 -17.95
CA ILE A 155 -6.16 -1.85 -18.36
C ILE A 155 -6.85 -2.12 -19.69
N HIS A 156 -8.15 -1.90 -19.74
CA HIS A 156 -8.97 -2.02 -20.93
C HIS A 156 -9.89 -0.82 -21.06
N ASN A 157 -9.78 -0.04 -22.16
CA ASN A 157 -10.59 1.16 -22.40
C ASN A 157 -10.64 2.12 -21.18
N ASP A 158 -9.46 2.50 -20.66
CA ASP A 158 -9.27 3.37 -19.49
C ASP A 158 -9.74 2.82 -18.13
N TYR A 159 -10.30 1.62 -18.08
CA TYR A 159 -10.74 0.97 -16.86
C TYR A 159 -9.94 -0.30 -16.59
N VAL A 160 -9.95 -0.72 -15.36
CA VAL A 160 -9.29 -1.94 -14.90
C VAL A 160 -10.26 -3.11 -15.00
N ARG A 161 -9.75 -4.26 -15.42
CA ARG A 161 -10.38 -5.57 -15.21
C ARG A 161 -9.41 -6.55 -14.58
N ARG A 162 -9.91 -7.65 -14.05
CA ARG A 162 -9.07 -8.74 -13.58
C ARG A 162 -8.29 -9.37 -14.72
N TRP A 163 -7.08 -9.81 -14.41
CA TRP A 163 -6.25 -10.57 -15.32
C TRP A 163 -6.94 -11.88 -15.73
N MET A 164 -6.76 -12.29 -16.97
CA MET A 164 -7.21 -13.56 -17.54
C MET A 164 -6.07 -14.21 -18.28
N GLU A 165 -6.12 -15.55 -18.47
CA GLU A 165 -5.11 -16.28 -19.23
C GLU A 165 -4.93 -15.68 -20.64
N GLY A 166 -3.65 -15.48 -21.03
CA GLY A 166 -3.28 -14.81 -22.29
C GLY A 166 -3.07 -13.29 -22.17
N ASP A 167 -3.45 -12.65 -21.06
CA ASP A 167 -3.18 -11.23 -20.85
C ASP A 167 -1.71 -10.95 -20.48
N PRO A 168 -1.23 -9.71 -20.71
CA PRO A 168 0.03 -9.27 -20.16
C PRO A 168 0.06 -9.39 -18.62
N VAL A 169 1.18 -9.88 -18.09
CA VAL A 169 1.33 -10.03 -16.64
C VAL A 169 1.66 -8.68 -16.01
N ILE A 170 0.69 -8.11 -15.32
CA ILE A 170 0.78 -6.81 -14.65
C ILE A 170 0.35 -6.98 -13.19
N PHE A 171 1.13 -6.40 -12.27
CA PHE A 171 0.91 -6.53 -10.84
C PHE A 171 0.44 -5.22 -10.20
N PHE A 172 -0.35 -5.33 -9.15
CA PHE A 172 -0.63 -4.21 -8.26
C PHE A 172 0.64 -3.84 -7.49
N SER A 173 1.03 -2.58 -7.56
CA SER A 173 2.27 -2.09 -6.92
C SER A 173 2.18 -1.95 -5.41
N GLY A 174 1.01 -2.14 -4.83
CA GLY A 174 0.77 -1.85 -3.42
C GLY A 174 0.31 -0.41 -3.14
N LEU A 175 0.24 0.47 -4.14
CA LEU A 175 -0.21 1.87 -3.97
C LEU A 175 -1.51 2.13 -4.72
N GLN A 176 -2.49 2.75 -4.02
CA GLN A 176 -3.80 3.08 -4.59
C GLN A 176 -4.34 4.41 -4.07
N ILE A 177 -5.22 5.05 -4.86
CA ILE A 177 -6.05 6.18 -4.46
C ILE A 177 -7.48 5.68 -4.26
N LEU A 178 -8.07 6.05 -3.13
CA LEU A 178 -9.46 5.71 -2.78
C LEU A 178 -10.23 6.95 -2.36
N ASN A 179 -11.54 6.90 -2.55
CA ASN A 179 -12.48 7.82 -1.95
C ASN A 179 -13.27 7.12 -0.82
N PRO A 180 -13.46 7.73 0.35
CA PRO A 180 -14.15 7.11 1.49
C PRO A 180 -15.56 6.62 1.16
N LYS A 181 -16.27 7.28 0.26
CA LYS A 181 -17.66 6.96 -0.13
C LYS A 181 -17.86 5.50 -0.59
N ILE A 182 -16.80 4.82 -1.09
CA ILE A 182 -16.94 3.42 -1.51
C ILE A 182 -17.30 2.49 -0.33
N PHE A 183 -17.03 2.92 0.89
CA PHE A 183 -17.26 2.15 2.10
C PHE A 183 -18.60 2.44 2.79
N ASP A 184 -19.35 3.50 2.39
CA ASP A 184 -20.56 3.97 3.07
C ASP A 184 -21.62 2.87 3.25
N ASN A 185 -21.79 1.98 2.27
CA ASN A 185 -22.75 0.89 2.30
C ASN A 185 -22.08 -0.50 2.40
N PHE A 186 -20.90 -0.57 2.99
CA PHE A 186 -20.16 -1.81 3.12
C PHE A 186 -20.28 -2.36 4.56
N GLU A 187 -21.18 -3.29 4.80
CA GLU A 187 -21.50 -3.79 6.15
C GLU A 187 -20.35 -4.60 6.78
N SER A 188 -19.62 -5.36 5.98
CA SER A 188 -18.57 -6.25 6.47
C SER A 188 -17.47 -5.48 7.19
N THR A 189 -17.03 -5.98 8.34
CA THR A 189 -15.91 -5.43 9.11
C THR A 189 -14.57 -6.06 8.72
N LYS A 190 -14.55 -7.36 8.41
CA LYS A 190 -13.35 -8.11 8.02
C LYS A 190 -13.46 -8.56 6.57
N PHE A 191 -12.67 -7.96 5.67
CA PHE A 191 -12.68 -8.30 4.25
C PHE A 191 -11.43 -7.81 3.54
N SER A 192 -11.10 -8.50 2.44
CA SER A 192 -10.01 -8.12 1.54
C SER A 192 -10.39 -6.92 0.67
N MET A 193 -9.42 -6.07 0.33
CA MET A 193 -9.58 -4.99 -0.64
C MET A 193 -10.07 -5.49 -2.01
N ASN A 194 -9.85 -6.76 -2.33
CA ASN A 194 -10.38 -7.38 -3.54
C ASN A 194 -11.89 -7.16 -3.71
N LYS A 195 -12.68 -7.22 -2.62
CA LYS A 195 -14.14 -6.99 -2.69
C LYS A 195 -14.47 -5.57 -3.15
N ILE A 196 -13.69 -4.58 -2.73
CA ILE A 196 -13.83 -3.18 -3.18
C ILE A 196 -13.45 -3.05 -4.65
N TRP A 197 -12.32 -3.63 -5.04
CA TRP A 197 -11.87 -3.59 -6.44
C TRP A 197 -12.87 -4.27 -7.36
N ASP A 198 -13.42 -5.44 -7.00
CA ASP A 198 -14.41 -6.16 -7.80
C ASP A 198 -15.69 -5.31 -7.99
N LYS A 199 -16.18 -4.66 -6.92
CA LYS A 199 -17.30 -3.72 -7.00
C LYS A 199 -16.99 -2.57 -7.96
N LEU A 200 -15.84 -1.91 -7.81
CA LEU A 200 -15.42 -0.80 -8.66
C LEU A 200 -15.21 -1.19 -10.13
N ILE A 201 -14.76 -2.42 -10.39
CA ILE A 201 -14.63 -2.99 -11.74
C ILE A 201 -16.02 -3.17 -12.37
N LEU A 202 -16.97 -3.77 -11.65
CA LEU A 202 -18.35 -3.94 -12.11
C LEU A 202 -19.02 -2.59 -12.43
N GLU A 203 -18.75 -1.57 -11.61
CA GLU A 203 -19.27 -0.21 -11.80
C GLU A 203 -18.47 0.60 -12.85
N LYS A 204 -17.42 0.05 -13.46
CA LYS A 204 -16.50 0.75 -14.40
C LYS A 204 -15.93 2.05 -13.79
N LYS A 205 -15.57 2.01 -12.51
CA LYS A 205 -15.01 3.16 -11.78
C LYS A 205 -13.52 3.00 -11.45
N LEU A 206 -12.98 1.76 -11.43
CA LEU A 206 -11.58 1.52 -11.14
C LEU A 206 -10.72 1.83 -12.35
N LYS A 207 -9.77 2.73 -12.17
CA LYS A 207 -8.77 3.11 -13.18
C LYS A 207 -7.37 2.72 -12.72
N ALA A 208 -6.38 2.83 -13.58
CA ALA A 208 -5.00 2.58 -13.21
C ALA A 208 -4.00 3.44 -13.99
N LYS A 209 -2.80 3.54 -13.42
CA LYS A 209 -1.59 4.01 -14.09
C LYS A 209 -0.53 2.91 -14.00
N ILE A 210 0.32 2.79 -15.01
CA ILE A 210 1.45 1.85 -15.02
C ILE A 210 2.71 2.65 -14.71
N MET A 211 3.44 2.26 -13.67
CA MET A 211 4.74 2.82 -13.35
C MET A 211 5.81 2.29 -14.32
N LYS A 212 6.82 3.10 -14.59
CA LYS A 212 7.94 2.77 -15.48
C LYS A 212 9.19 2.35 -14.71
N SER A 213 9.30 2.81 -13.48
CA SER A 213 10.39 2.45 -12.56
C SER A 213 10.23 1.04 -12.00
N LYS A 214 11.28 0.55 -11.34
CA LYS A 214 11.25 -0.78 -10.71
C LYS A 214 10.36 -0.79 -9.46
N LEU A 215 9.56 -1.84 -9.32
CA LEU A 215 8.82 -2.15 -8.11
C LEU A 215 9.59 -3.19 -7.30
N PHE A 216 9.87 -2.90 -6.03
CA PHE A 216 10.49 -3.84 -5.10
C PHE A 216 9.48 -4.30 -4.06
N HIS A 217 8.89 -5.49 -4.27
CA HIS A 217 7.95 -6.10 -3.34
C HIS A 217 8.68 -7.07 -2.41
N ILE A 218 8.79 -6.72 -1.15
CA ILE A 218 9.48 -7.52 -0.11
C ILE A 218 8.52 -8.59 0.43
N GLY A 219 8.11 -9.51 -0.45
CA GLY A 219 7.10 -10.52 -0.13
C GLY A 219 7.59 -11.66 0.74
N ASP A 220 8.87 -12.02 0.61
CA ASP A 220 9.49 -13.19 1.23
C ASP A 220 10.97 -12.97 1.55
N ILE A 221 11.55 -13.96 2.23
CA ILE A 221 12.96 -13.93 2.67
C ILE A 221 13.97 -13.94 1.50
N LYS A 222 13.62 -14.61 0.39
CA LYS A 222 14.48 -14.70 -0.80
C LYS A 222 14.65 -13.32 -1.44
N THR A 223 13.54 -12.62 -1.63
CA THR A 223 13.54 -11.26 -2.17
C THR A 223 14.21 -10.27 -1.22
N PHE A 224 13.93 -10.39 0.08
CA PHE A 224 14.58 -9.57 1.09
C PHE A 224 16.09 -9.69 1.01
N ASN A 225 16.66 -10.91 1.04
CA ASN A 225 18.09 -11.14 0.95
C ASN A 225 18.69 -10.60 -0.36
N LYS A 226 17.99 -10.73 -1.49
CA LYS A 226 18.43 -10.21 -2.79
C LYS A 226 18.54 -8.67 -2.84
N ILE A 227 17.77 -7.97 -2.01
CA ILE A 227 17.76 -6.50 -2.01
C ILE A 227 18.78 -5.92 -1.03
N ILE A 228 19.10 -6.65 0.05
CA ILE A 228 20.10 -6.23 1.04
C ILE A 228 21.54 -6.63 0.68
N SER A 229 21.72 -7.55 -0.31
CA SER A 229 23.05 -7.95 -0.86
C SER A 229 23.53 -6.93 -1.89
#